data_0d11683be4c1702d4a183c2503a1d365
#
_entry.id   0d11683be4c1702d4a183c2503a1d365
#
_cell.length_a   1.000
_cell.length_b   1.000
_cell.length_c   1.000
_cell.angle_alpha   90.00
_cell.angle_beta   90.00
_cell.angle_gamma   90.00
#
_symmetry.space_group_name_H-M   'P 1'
#
loop_
_entity.id
_entity.type
_entity.pdbx_description
1 polymer ?
#
loop_
_entity_poly.entity_id
_entity_poly.type
_entity_poly.pdbx_seq_one_letter_code
_entity_poly.pdbx_strand_id
1 'polypeptide(L)'
;THLQPGSLMLSLSAGVIYHRLLKRITARNGVPAEPMVPRQLGPDICVPYGKILRGVVVPNTVTKTLRTDKVYESDLSSSAIEAYPGYSPLPDQVRTIRAFDRPAILVDDMLHDGKRIRPLAPLLEQTHQRVDLVLVGYLTGMGRDLMQQLGYPVDGIYYLPNLRMRFVESTLYPFIGGDTVRRSEPMPGGLQPSVNRILPYASPEYAEIGQDAAWELSLCCLENARDILLALETEYRALYARSLTLGRLSEAVILPLCPDKGGCMTYDINRAASTYLEGDIELLKRMKSIH
;
A
#
# COMPACT_ATOMS: atom_id res chain seq x y z
N THR A 1 -18.46 11.86 4.32
CA THR A 1 -19.94 12.07 4.31
C THR A 1 -20.43 12.65 2.99
N HIS A 2 -19.68 13.55 2.34
CA HIS A 2 -20.04 14.11 1.02
C HIS A 2 -20.10 13.04 -0.09
N LEU A 3 -19.28 11.99 0.01
CA LEU A 3 -19.19 10.94 -1.01
C LEU A 3 -20.35 9.95 -0.96
N GLN A 4 -20.84 9.61 0.23
CA GLN A 4 -22.01 8.74 0.44
C GLN A 4 -22.77 9.18 1.69
N PRO A 5 -23.77 10.05 1.54
CA PRO A 5 -24.63 10.45 2.65
C PRO A 5 -25.31 9.24 3.30
N GLY A 6 -25.35 9.19 4.63
CA GLY A 6 -25.97 8.09 5.38
C GLY A 6 -25.12 6.85 5.58
N SER A 7 -23.91 6.79 5.02
CA SER A 7 -22.97 5.68 5.27
C SER A 7 -22.18 5.89 6.55
N LEU A 8 -21.99 4.81 7.32
CA LEU A 8 -21.09 4.82 8.47
C LEU A 8 -19.63 4.84 7.98
N MET A 9 -18.90 5.88 8.37
CA MET A 9 -17.46 5.96 8.12
C MET A 9 -16.70 5.59 9.38
N LEU A 10 -15.78 4.63 9.25
CA LEU A 10 -14.88 4.20 10.32
C LEU A 10 -13.46 4.64 9.97
N SER A 11 -12.86 5.42 10.86
CA SER A 11 -11.42 5.69 10.82
C SER A 11 -10.74 4.84 11.88
N LEU A 12 -9.80 4.00 11.46
CA LEU A 12 -9.10 3.07 12.34
C LEU A 12 -7.60 3.34 12.28
N SER A 13 -7.00 3.52 13.45
CA SER A 13 -5.57 3.82 13.57
C SER A 13 -4.72 2.64 13.12
N ALA A 14 -3.82 2.89 12.16
CA ALA A 14 -2.82 1.91 11.73
C ALA A 14 -1.92 1.47 12.89
N GLY A 15 -1.58 2.35 13.82
CA GLY A 15 -0.81 2.02 15.03
C GLY A 15 -1.50 1.01 15.93
N VAL A 16 -2.82 1.15 16.13
CA VAL A 16 -3.60 0.18 16.92
C VAL A 16 -3.62 -1.18 16.25
N ILE A 17 -3.81 -1.23 14.94
CA ILE A 17 -3.79 -2.48 14.16
C ILE A 17 -2.41 -3.13 14.27
N TYR A 18 -1.36 -2.36 14.06
CA TYR A 18 0.02 -2.81 14.18
C TYR A 18 0.30 -3.50 15.53
N HIS A 19 0.00 -2.84 16.64
CA HIS A 19 0.21 -3.42 17.96
C HIS A 19 -0.63 -4.67 18.24
N ARG A 20 -1.88 -4.69 17.76
CA ARG A 20 -2.74 -5.87 17.89
C ARG A 20 -2.25 -7.04 17.05
N LEU A 21 -1.74 -6.80 15.84
CA LEU A 21 -1.12 -7.83 15.01
C LEU A 21 0.10 -8.43 15.70
N LEU A 22 1.02 -7.61 16.21
CA LEU A 22 2.18 -8.09 16.97
C LEU A 22 1.75 -8.97 18.15
N LYS A 23 0.79 -8.52 18.94
CA LYS A 23 0.27 -9.29 20.08
C LYS A 23 -0.32 -10.64 19.63
N ARG A 24 -1.06 -10.68 18.52
CA ARG A 24 -1.65 -11.93 17.99
C ARG A 24 -0.56 -12.89 17.48
N ILE A 25 0.44 -12.40 16.79
CA ILE A 25 1.55 -13.20 16.25
C ILE A 25 2.33 -13.82 17.41
N THR A 26 2.71 -13.04 18.42
CA THR A 26 3.47 -13.52 19.58
C THR A 26 2.66 -14.51 20.41
N ALA A 27 1.37 -14.26 20.62
CA ALA A 27 0.48 -15.19 21.32
C ALA A 27 0.30 -16.52 20.54
N ARG A 28 0.15 -16.44 19.21
CA ARG A 28 0.04 -17.63 18.36
C ARG A 28 1.31 -18.46 18.36
N ASN A 29 2.46 -17.79 18.37
CA ASN A 29 3.78 -18.44 18.40
C ASN A 29 4.14 -19.03 19.79
N GLY A 30 3.29 -18.83 20.79
CA GLY A 30 3.49 -19.33 22.14
C GLY A 30 4.68 -18.72 22.87
N VAL A 31 5.23 -17.62 22.37
CA VAL A 31 6.37 -16.92 22.96
C VAL A 31 5.92 -15.55 23.44
N PRO A 32 5.97 -15.25 24.74
CA PRO A 32 5.57 -13.96 25.25
C PRO A 32 6.47 -12.84 24.71
N ALA A 33 5.85 -11.69 24.42
CA ALA A 33 6.59 -10.50 23.99
C ALA A 33 7.42 -9.91 25.14
N GLU A 34 6.92 -10.05 26.39
CA GLU A 34 7.54 -9.56 27.60
C GLU A 34 7.29 -10.53 28.78
N PRO A 35 8.27 -10.76 29.65
CA PRO A 35 9.66 -10.38 29.47
C PRO A 35 10.29 -11.15 28.29
N MET A 36 11.20 -10.50 27.58
CA MET A 36 11.91 -11.17 26.50
C MET A 36 12.79 -12.27 27.06
N VAL A 37 12.42 -13.52 26.77
CA VAL A 37 13.30 -14.65 27.06
C VAL A 37 14.39 -14.69 26.00
N PRO A 38 15.66 -14.46 26.34
CA PRO A 38 16.72 -14.40 25.36
C PRO A 38 16.78 -15.70 24.54
N ARG A 39 16.80 -15.58 23.22
CA ARG A 39 17.07 -16.66 22.26
C ARG A 39 16.01 -17.74 22.12
N GLN A 40 14.84 -17.59 22.69
CA GLN A 40 13.74 -18.51 22.41
C GLN A 40 12.92 -17.98 21.21
N LEU A 41 12.87 -18.76 20.13
CA LEU A 41 12.06 -18.48 18.96
C LEU A 41 10.85 -19.40 18.93
N GLY A 42 9.70 -18.86 18.59
CA GLY A 42 8.49 -19.63 18.35
C GLY A 42 8.60 -20.55 17.11
N PRO A 43 7.68 -21.50 16.96
CA PRO A 43 7.71 -22.48 15.88
C PRO A 43 7.46 -21.91 14.48
N ASP A 44 6.67 -20.84 14.39
CA ASP A 44 6.23 -20.29 13.11
C ASP A 44 7.16 -19.18 12.61
N ILE A 45 7.16 -18.99 11.28
CA ILE A 45 7.76 -17.83 10.64
C ILE A 45 6.67 -16.78 10.35
N CYS A 46 6.89 -15.55 10.75
CA CYS A 46 6.05 -14.41 10.37
C CYS A 46 6.43 -13.91 8.98
N VAL A 47 5.46 -13.86 8.07
CA VAL A 47 5.65 -13.48 6.69
C VAL A 47 4.72 -12.33 6.32
N PRO A 48 5.12 -11.07 6.59
CA PRO A 48 4.41 -9.92 6.04
C PRO A 48 4.48 -9.94 4.51
N TYR A 49 3.32 -9.89 3.83
CA TYR A 49 3.25 -9.84 2.37
C TYR A 49 2.55 -8.58 1.83
N GLY A 50 2.00 -7.77 2.74
CA GLY A 50 1.46 -6.45 2.45
C GLY A 50 2.37 -5.29 2.88
N LYS A 51 1.77 -4.12 3.09
CA LYS A 51 2.50 -2.92 3.53
C LYS A 51 2.71 -2.90 5.05
N ILE A 52 1.78 -3.46 5.82
CA ILE A 52 1.87 -3.51 7.29
C ILE A 52 2.97 -4.48 7.72
N LEU A 53 3.66 -4.17 8.80
CA LEU A 53 4.83 -4.92 9.31
C LEU A 53 5.99 -5.08 8.32
N ARG A 54 5.98 -4.36 7.19
CA ARG A 54 7.09 -4.40 6.23
C ARG A 54 8.37 -3.87 6.87
N GLY A 55 9.41 -4.70 6.93
CA GLY A 55 10.70 -4.34 7.53
C GLY A 55 10.73 -4.38 9.05
N VAL A 56 9.66 -4.81 9.70
CA VAL A 56 9.59 -4.98 11.16
C VAL A 56 10.04 -6.38 11.54
N VAL A 57 10.83 -6.48 12.59
CA VAL A 57 11.18 -7.75 13.23
C VAL A 57 10.20 -7.99 14.38
N VAL A 58 9.43 -9.07 14.28
CA VAL A 58 8.49 -9.47 15.33
C VAL A 58 9.29 -10.10 16.48
N PRO A 59 9.08 -9.68 17.75
CA PRO A 59 9.81 -10.27 18.88
C PRO A 59 9.70 -11.79 18.93
N ASN A 60 10.81 -12.45 19.25
CA ASN A 60 10.92 -13.90 19.42
C ASN A 60 10.37 -14.74 18.26
N THR A 61 10.29 -14.14 17.07
CA THR A 61 9.69 -14.78 15.89
C THR A 61 10.63 -14.61 14.70
N VAL A 62 10.90 -15.68 13.97
CA VAL A 62 11.56 -15.56 12.67
C VAL A 62 10.68 -14.73 11.75
N THR A 63 11.19 -13.65 11.20
CA THR A 63 10.41 -12.75 10.34
C THR A 63 11.10 -12.60 8.98
N LYS A 64 10.37 -12.89 7.91
CA LYS A 64 10.82 -12.71 6.54
C LYS A 64 9.72 -12.10 5.68
N THR A 65 9.89 -10.86 5.27
CA THR A 65 8.91 -10.15 4.43
C THR A 65 8.95 -10.65 2.99
N LEU A 66 7.80 -10.93 2.40
CA LEU A 66 7.59 -10.98 0.96
C LEU A 66 7.46 -9.57 0.42
N ARG A 67 8.37 -9.18 -0.47
CA ARG A 67 8.38 -7.86 -1.09
C ARG A 67 7.50 -7.87 -2.33
N THR A 68 6.21 -7.71 -2.11
CA THR A 68 5.20 -7.60 -3.18
C THR A 68 4.91 -6.15 -3.49
N ASP A 69 4.55 -5.90 -4.73
CA ASP A 69 4.03 -4.63 -5.18
C ASP A 69 2.81 -4.84 -6.10
N LYS A 70 1.93 -3.85 -6.16
CA LYS A 70 0.84 -3.81 -7.11
C LYS A 70 1.25 -2.91 -8.26
N VAL A 71 1.43 -3.51 -9.43
CA VAL A 71 1.91 -2.83 -10.63
C VAL A 71 0.78 -2.74 -11.65
N TYR A 72 0.44 -1.53 -12.05
CA TYR A 72 -0.51 -1.27 -13.11
C TYR A 72 0.17 -1.29 -14.48
N GLU A 73 -0.55 -1.71 -15.50
CA GLU A 73 -0.17 -1.47 -16.87
C GLU A 73 -0.20 0.04 -17.17
N SER A 74 0.52 0.47 -18.20
CA SER A 74 0.67 1.89 -18.54
C SER A 74 -0.64 2.61 -18.85
N ASP A 75 -1.64 1.87 -19.34
CA ASP A 75 -2.98 2.36 -19.63
C ASP A 75 -3.96 2.25 -18.44
N LEU A 76 -3.47 1.72 -17.29
CA LEU A 76 -4.25 1.46 -16.07
C LEU A 76 -5.41 0.45 -16.25
N SER A 77 -5.49 -0.28 -17.36
CA SER A 77 -6.56 -1.23 -17.63
C SER A 77 -6.55 -2.43 -16.70
N SER A 78 -5.36 -2.83 -16.26
CA SER A 78 -5.17 -3.97 -15.37
C SER A 78 -4.01 -3.76 -14.41
N SER A 79 -3.91 -4.63 -13.42
CA SER A 79 -2.79 -4.65 -12.47
C SER A 79 -2.43 -6.07 -12.08
N ALA A 80 -1.16 -6.31 -11.83
CA ALA A 80 -0.61 -7.56 -11.31
C ALA A 80 0.08 -7.34 -9.96
N ILE A 81 0.20 -8.41 -9.18
CA ILE A 81 1.08 -8.44 -8.02
C ILE A 81 2.41 -9.03 -8.44
N GLU A 82 3.45 -8.27 -8.29
CA GLU A 82 4.81 -8.60 -8.69
C GLU A 82 5.78 -8.43 -7.52
N ALA A 83 7.04 -8.81 -7.72
CA ALA A 83 8.08 -8.46 -6.77
C ALA A 83 8.29 -6.93 -6.78
N TYR A 84 8.51 -6.37 -5.59
CA TYR A 84 8.89 -4.96 -5.48
C TYR A 84 10.19 -4.71 -6.27
N PRO A 85 10.30 -3.59 -7.00
CA PRO A 85 11.50 -3.28 -7.79
C PRO A 85 12.81 -3.43 -6.99
N GLY A 86 13.79 -4.07 -7.61
CA GLY A 86 15.08 -4.36 -6.96
C GLY A 86 15.10 -5.60 -6.05
N TYR A 87 13.99 -6.31 -5.89
CA TYR A 87 13.93 -7.58 -5.16
C TYR A 87 13.84 -8.79 -6.12
N SER A 88 14.22 -9.96 -5.60
CA SER A 88 14.11 -11.23 -6.34
C SER A 88 12.66 -11.51 -6.75
N PRO A 89 12.42 -12.24 -7.85
CA PRO A 89 11.10 -12.68 -8.25
C PRO A 89 10.34 -13.39 -7.12
N LEU A 90 9.01 -13.27 -7.08
CA LEU A 90 8.19 -13.85 -6.01
C LEU A 90 8.43 -15.36 -5.79
N PRO A 91 8.61 -16.21 -6.84
CA PRO A 91 8.93 -17.62 -6.63
C PRO A 91 10.22 -17.83 -5.83
N ASP A 92 11.24 -17.00 -6.05
CA ASP A 92 12.52 -17.10 -5.31
C ASP A 92 12.37 -16.64 -3.87
N GLN A 93 11.58 -15.59 -3.64
CA GLN A 93 11.26 -15.12 -2.30
C GLN A 93 10.51 -16.20 -1.50
N VAL A 94 9.53 -16.88 -2.12
CA VAL A 94 8.77 -17.97 -1.47
C VAL A 94 9.68 -19.17 -1.19
N ARG A 95 10.56 -19.55 -2.12
CA ARG A 95 11.58 -20.59 -1.87
C ARG A 95 12.47 -20.24 -0.69
N THR A 96 12.85 -18.98 -0.55
CA THR A 96 13.63 -18.51 0.61
C THR A 96 12.86 -18.70 1.92
N ILE A 97 11.55 -18.42 1.94
CA ILE A 97 10.71 -18.65 3.12
C ILE A 97 10.63 -20.13 3.44
N ARG A 98 10.41 -20.97 2.43
CA ARG A 98 10.35 -22.42 2.61
C ARG A 98 11.65 -23.00 3.19
N ALA A 99 12.81 -22.42 2.86
CA ALA A 99 14.10 -22.85 3.38
C ALA A 99 14.26 -22.72 4.91
N PHE A 100 13.42 -21.92 5.59
CA PHE A 100 13.38 -21.88 7.05
C PHE A 100 12.73 -23.13 7.66
N ASP A 101 12.06 -23.93 6.88
CA ASP A 101 11.36 -25.17 7.30
C ASP A 101 10.39 -24.97 8.47
N ARG A 102 9.64 -23.89 8.44
CA ARG A 102 8.68 -23.49 9.48
C ARG A 102 7.32 -23.24 8.87
N PRO A 103 6.22 -23.51 9.60
CA PRO A 103 4.91 -23.05 9.21
C PRO A 103 4.86 -21.52 9.17
N ALA A 104 4.08 -20.97 8.25
CA ALA A 104 4.00 -19.52 8.06
C ALA A 104 2.74 -18.91 8.67
N ILE A 105 2.92 -17.78 9.37
CA ILE A 105 1.87 -16.81 9.64
C ILE A 105 1.99 -15.72 8.58
N LEU A 106 1.10 -15.72 7.60
CA LEU A 106 1.04 -14.67 6.58
C LEU A 106 0.35 -13.43 7.13
N VAL A 107 0.92 -12.26 6.92
CA VAL A 107 0.38 -11.01 7.51
C VAL A 107 0.17 -9.94 6.44
N ASP A 108 -1.05 -9.33 6.44
CA ASP A 108 -1.38 -8.19 5.60
C ASP A 108 -2.21 -7.14 6.35
N ASP A 109 -2.33 -5.97 5.77
CA ASP A 109 -3.18 -4.89 6.29
C ASP A 109 -4.68 -5.21 6.10
N MET A 110 -5.07 -5.78 4.95
CA MET A 110 -6.46 -6.05 4.62
C MET A 110 -6.61 -7.28 3.73
N LEU A 111 -7.66 -8.05 4.00
CA LEU A 111 -8.11 -9.12 3.12
C LEU A 111 -9.58 -8.89 2.72
N HIS A 112 -9.77 -8.52 1.47
CA HIS A 112 -11.09 -8.31 0.85
C HIS A 112 -11.26 -9.21 -0.38
N ASP A 113 -10.79 -8.78 -1.54
CA ASP A 113 -10.89 -9.51 -2.81
C ASP A 113 -9.72 -10.49 -3.05
N GLY A 114 -8.73 -10.47 -2.16
CA GLY A 114 -7.59 -11.37 -2.21
C GLY A 114 -6.56 -11.07 -3.32
N LYS A 115 -6.55 -9.85 -3.87
CA LYS A 115 -5.63 -9.48 -4.97
C LYS A 115 -4.19 -9.88 -4.73
N ARG A 116 -3.68 -9.78 -3.49
CA ARG A 116 -2.31 -10.19 -3.16
C ARG A 116 -2.16 -11.67 -2.89
N ILE A 117 -3.10 -12.29 -2.18
CA ILE A 117 -2.95 -13.68 -1.77
C ILE A 117 -3.21 -14.68 -2.92
N ARG A 118 -4.12 -14.34 -3.85
CA ARG A 118 -4.44 -15.21 -4.99
C ARG A 118 -3.21 -15.59 -5.84
N PRO A 119 -2.34 -14.67 -6.26
CA PRO A 119 -1.12 -15.02 -7.00
C PRO A 119 -0.03 -15.65 -6.12
N LEU A 120 -0.07 -15.48 -4.80
CA LEU A 120 0.87 -16.10 -3.87
C LEU A 120 0.49 -17.54 -3.52
N ALA A 121 -0.80 -17.85 -3.43
CA ALA A 121 -1.28 -19.18 -3.03
C ALA A 121 -0.70 -20.33 -3.90
N PRO A 122 -0.69 -20.27 -5.24
CA PRO A 122 -0.05 -21.29 -6.06
C PRO A 122 1.45 -21.47 -5.80
N LEU A 123 2.17 -20.37 -5.51
CA LEU A 123 3.60 -20.41 -5.22
C LEU A 123 3.89 -21.07 -3.87
N LEU A 124 3.05 -20.81 -2.87
CA LEU A 124 3.13 -21.45 -1.57
C LEU A 124 2.84 -22.94 -1.67
N GLU A 125 1.84 -23.32 -2.47
CA GLU A 125 1.49 -24.73 -2.72
C GLU A 125 2.61 -25.47 -3.46
N GLN A 126 3.14 -24.92 -4.56
CA GLN A 126 4.24 -25.49 -5.33
C GLN A 126 5.50 -25.71 -4.51
N THR A 127 5.76 -24.86 -3.54
CA THR A 127 6.91 -24.98 -2.64
C THR A 127 6.60 -25.83 -1.39
N HIS A 128 5.38 -26.34 -1.25
CA HIS A 128 4.92 -27.04 -0.06
C HIS A 128 5.13 -26.22 1.23
N GLN A 129 4.97 -24.89 1.14
CA GLN A 129 5.03 -24.02 2.30
C GLN A 129 3.73 -24.15 3.10
N ARG A 130 3.82 -24.72 4.29
CA ARG A 130 2.67 -24.80 5.19
C ARG A 130 2.29 -23.41 5.70
N VAL A 131 1.00 -23.07 5.58
CA VAL A 131 0.41 -21.83 6.12
C VAL A 131 -0.47 -22.18 7.31
N ASP A 132 -0.08 -21.77 8.50
CA ASP A 132 -0.83 -22.03 9.73
C ASP A 132 -1.88 -20.98 10.01
N LEU A 133 -1.66 -19.76 9.50
CA LEU A 133 -2.60 -18.65 9.68
C LEU A 133 -2.37 -17.56 8.64
N VAL A 134 -3.46 -17.00 8.12
CA VAL A 134 -3.47 -15.69 7.46
C VAL A 134 -4.05 -14.68 8.45
N LEU A 135 -3.24 -13.76 8.93
CA LEU A 135 -3.60 -12.76 9.93
C LEU A 135 -3.63 -11.37 9.30
N VAL A 136 -4.76 -10.68 9.40
CA VAL A 136 -4.94 -9.38 8.76
C VAL A 136 -5.48 -8.32 9.70
N GLY A 137 -5.18 -7.06 9.40
CA GLY A 137 -5.76 -5.92 10.12
C GLY A 137 -7.27 -5.85 9.93
N TYR A 138 -7.72 -5.96 8.68
CA TYR A 138 -9.13 -5.97 8.30
C TYR A 138 -9.47 -7.23 7.53
N LEU A 139 -10.43 -7.98 8.03
CA LEU A 139 -11.00 -9.14 7.35
C LEU A 139 -12.43 -8.80 6.92
N THR A 140 -12.75 -8.96 5.65
CA THR A 140 -14.12 -8.82 5.16
C THR A 140 -14.79 -10.17 4.99
N GLY A 141 -16.14 -10.18 4.81
CA GLY A 141 -16.88 -11.41 4.51
C GLY A 141 -16.34 -12.09 3.26
N MET A 142 -16.15 -11.33 2.17
CA MET A 142 -15.56 -11.83 0.92
C MET A 142 -14.15 -12.41 1.12
N GLY A 143 -13.32 -11.73 1.91
CA GLY A 143 -11.98 -12.21 2.23
C GLY A 143 -11.96 -13.51 3.04
N ARG A 144 -12.88 -13.65 4.00
CA ARG A 144 -13.05 -14.88 4.77
C ARG A 144 -13.47 -16.05 3.89
N ASP A 145 -14.47 -15.83 3.03
CA ASP A 145 -14.99 -16.87 2.13
C ASP A 145 -13.90 -17.32 1.14
N LEU A 146 -13.08 -16.39 0.65
CA LEU A 146 -11.92 -16.71 -0.17
C LEU A 146 -10.91 -17.62 0.57
N MET A 147 -10.58 -17.29 1.85
CA MET A 147 -9.64 -18.14 2.61
C MET A 147 -10.20 -19.53 2.86
N GLN A 148 -11.50 -19.65 3.09
CA GLN A 148 -12.15 -20.94 3.19
C GLN A 148 -12.03 -21.75 1.88
N GLN A 149 -12.19 -21.11 0.72
CA GLN A 149 -12.01 -21.75 -0.59
C GLN A 149 -10.55 -22.20 -0.81
N LEU A 150 -9.59 -21.41 -0.37
CA LEU A 150 -8.16 -21.75 -0.48
C LEU A 150 -7.66 -22.71 0.60
N GLY A 151 -8.50 -23.05 1.59
CA GLY A 151 -8.14 -23.95 2.69
C GLY A 151 -7.18 -23.32 3.72
N TYR A 152 -7.08 -22.00 3.80
CA TYR A 152 -6.23 -21.30 4.76
C TYR A 152 -7.01 -20.85 5.98
N PRO A 153 -6.55 -21.17 7.21
CA PRO A 153 -7.07 -20.55 8.43
C PRO A 153 -6.84 -19.04 8.37
N VAL A 154 -7.85 -18.26 8.74
CA VAL A 154 -7.79 -16.79 8.72
C VAL A 154 -8.31 -16.17 9.99
N ASP A 155 -7.68 -15.09 10.44
CA ASP A 155 -8.12 -14.24 11.54
C ASP A 155 -7.90 -12.76 11.20
N GLY A 156 -8.73 -11.89 11.73
CA GLY A 156 -8.65 -10.44 11.53
C GLY A 156 -8.73 -9.68 12.85
N ILE A 157 -7.99 -8.58 12.94
CA ILE A 157 -8.11 -7.68 14.10
C ILE A 157 -9.50 -7.03 14.12
N TYR A 158 -10.01 -6.68 12.94
CA TYR A 158 -11.37 -6.21 12.75
C TYR A 158 -12.05 -7.03 11.66
N TYR A 159 -13.29 -7.44 11.93
CA TYR A 159 -14.14 -8.13 10.96
C TYR A 159 -15.21 -7.18 10.43
N LEU A 160 -15.22 -6.98 9.12
CA LEU A 160 -16.12 -6.08 8.39
C LEU A 160 -16.89 -6.89 7.34
N PRO A 161 -18.03 -7.52 7.70
CA PRO A 161 -18.70 -8.46 6.81
C PRO A 161 -19.13 -7.83 5.49
N ASN A 162 -19.60 -6.59 5.51
CA ASN A 162 -20.18 -5.86 4.38
C ASN A 162 -19.42 -4.55 4.11
N LEU A 163 -18.16 -4.66 3.68
CA LEU A 163 -17.41 -3.50 3.27
C LEU A 163 -17.88 -3.02 1.89
N ARG A 164 -18.42 -1.80 1.82
CA ARG A 164 -18.87 -1.19 0.56
C ARG A 164 -17.77 -0.38 -0.12
N MET A 165 -17.00 0.36 0.68
CA MET A 165 -15.98 1.26 0.17
C MET A 165 -14.81 1.36 1.14
N ARG A 166 -13.61 1.54 0.61
CA ARG A 166 -12.41 1.79 1.40
C ARG A 166 -11.57 2.89 0.77
N PHE A 167 -10.91 3.66 1.62
CA PHE A 167 -9.87 4.60 1.21
C PHE A 167 -8.54 4.18 1.83
N VAL A 168 -7.50 4.23 1.02
CA VAL A 168 -6.12 4.09 1.48
C VAL A 168 -5.45 5.44 1.19
N GLU A 169 -5.15 6.20 2.22
CA GLU A 169 -4.62 7.57 2.08
C GLU A 169 -3.41 7.63 1.15
N SER A 170 -2.48 6.69 1.28
CA SER A 170 -1.28 6.65 0.43
C SER A 170 -1.56 6.52 -1.07
N THR A 171 -2.74 6.04 -1.47
CA THR A 171 -3.14 5.98 -2.88
C THR A 171 -3.88 7.22 -3.35
N LEU A 172 -4.24 8.09 -2.42
CA LEU A 172 -4.97 9.33 -2.67
C LEU A 172 -4.05 10.55 -2.75
N TYR A 173 -2.85 10.48 -2.18
CA TYR A 173 -1.94 11.62 -2.08
C TYR A 173 -0.79 11.50 -3.09
N PRO A 174 -0.74 12.40 -4.10
CA PRO A 174 0.37 12.46 -5.04
C PRO A 174 1.71 12.64 -4.32
N PHE A 175 2.76 12.01 -4.83
CA PHE A 175 4.13 12.03 -4.32
C PHE A 175 4.36 11.45 -2.89
N ILE A 176 3.31 10.96 -2.21
CA ILE A 176 3.41 10.42 -0.83
C ILE A 176 3.04 8.94 -0.80
N GLY A 177 3.01 8.29 -1.91
CA GLY A 177 2.62 6.90 -2.04
C GLY A 177 2.02 6.65 -3.42
N GLY A 178 1.05 5.77 -3.50
CA GLY A 178 0.40 5.40 -4.75
C GLY A 178 0.68 3.97 -5.13
N ASP A 179 0.16 3.58 -6.27
CA ASP A 179 0.37 2.26 -6.87
C ASP A 179 1.37 2.41 -8.03
N THR A 180 2.31 1.49 -8.14
CA THR A 180 3.33 1.50 -9.20
C THR A 180 2.68 1.29 -10.58
N VAL A 181 3.21 1.99 -11.57
CA VAL A 181 2.78 1.90 -12.98
C VAL A 181 3.95 1.41 -13.82
N ARG A 182 3.67 0.44 -14.68
CA ARG A 182 4.65 -0.05 -15.66
C ARG A 182 4.93 1.03 -16.71
N ARG A 183 6.18 1.26 -17.01
CA ARG A 183 6.61 2.15 -18.09
C ARG A 183 7.62 1.45 -18.99
N SER A 184 7.56 1.77 -20.26
CA SER A 184 8.55 1.31 -21.25
C SER A 184 9.92 1.96 -21.04
N GLU A 185 9.93 3.20 -20.54
CA GLU A 185 11.15 3.96 -20.30
C GLU A 185 11.37 4.19 -18.81
N PRO A 186 12.61 4.05 -18.33
CA PRO A 186 12.95 4.35 -16.95
C PRO A 186 12.75 5.84 -16.63
N MET A 187 12.32 6.11 -15.40
CA MET A 187 12.23 7.49 -14.92
C MET A 187 13.62 8.06 -14.63
N PRO A 188 13.82 9.38 -14.85
CA PRO A 188 15.06 10.04 -14.44
C PRO A 188 15.40 9.77 -12.98
N GLY A 189 16.69 9.55 -12.68
CA GLY A 189 17.16 9.33 -11.32
C GLY A 189 16.75 7.99 -10.69
N GLY A 190 16.23 7.04 -11.48
CA GLY A 190 15.79 5.73 -10.98
C GLY A 190 14.50 5.80 -10.13
N LEU A 191 13.73 6.87 -10.28
CA LEU A 191 12.44 7.03 -9.60
C LEU A 191 11.45 5.97 -10.06
N GLN A 192 10.62 5.49 -9.14
CA GLN A 192 9.55 4.54 -9.44
C GLN A 192 8.29 5.31 -9.88
N PRO A 193 7.78 5.09 -11.10
CA PRO A 193 6.53 5.70 -11.52
C PRO A 193 5.38 5.11 -10.72
N SER A 194 4.54 5.95 -10.18
CA SER A 194 3.30 5.55 -9.52
C SER A 194 2.14 6.44 -9.94
N VAL A 195 0.92 6.00 -9.70
CA VAL A 195 -0.30 6.70 -10.07
C VAL A 195 -1.17 6.90 -8.85
N ASN A 196 -1.75 8.08 -8.72
CA ASN A 196 -2.93 8.25 -7.90
C ASN A 196 -4.19 8.02 -8.73
N ARG A 197 -5.27 7.62 -8.07
CA ARG A 197 -6.51 7.24 -8.75
C ARG A 197 -7.64 8.21 -8.44
N ILE A 198 -7.30 9.49 -8.38
CA ILE A 198 -8.25 10.56 -8.13
C ILE A 198 -8.44 11.36 -9.41
N LEU A 199 -9.66 11.73 -9.68
CA LEU A 199 -9.95 12.66 -10.76
C LEU A 199 -9.14 13.96 -10.59
N PRO A 200 -8.68 14.57 -11.69
CA PRO A 200 -8.89 14.16 -13.08
C PRO A 200 -7.94 13.07 -13.56
N TYR A 201 -7.11 12.51 -12.69
CA TYR A 201 -6.00 11.64 -13.04
C TYR A 201 -6.41 10.19 -13.31
N ALA A 202 -7.36 9.67 -12.53
CA ALA A 202 -7.99 8.38 -12.76
C ALA A 202 -9.30 8.28 -11.98
N SER A 203 -10.30 7.58 -12.53
CA SER A 203 -11.52 7.28 -11.79
C SER A 203 -11.23 6.30 -10.67
N PRO A 204 -11.71 6.54 -9.43
CA PRO A 204 -11.57 5.58 -8.35
C PRO A 204 -12.42 4.34 -8.62
N GLU A 205 -11.77 3.15 -8.69
CA GLU A 205 -12.44 1.86 -9.02
C GLU A 205 -13.48 1.41 -8.00
N TYR A 206 -13.47 2.00 -6.83
CA TYR A 206 -14.13 1.46 -5.64
C TYR A 206 -15.23 2.38 -5.10
N ALA A 207 -15.60 3.42 -5.82
CA ALA A 207 -16.63 4.34 -5.36
C ALA A 207 -17.50 4.79 -6.51
N GLU A 208 -18.79 4.56 -6.41
CA GLU A 208 -19.78 5.30 -7.16
C GLU A 208 -19.87 6.71 -6.55
N ILE A 209 -19.01 7.60 -7.02
CA ILE A 209 -18.92 8.98 -6.54
C ILE A 209 -19.53 9.88 -7.61
N GLY A 210 -20.47 10.74 -7.20
CA GLY A 210 -20.95 11.80 -8.08
C GLY A 210 -19.81 12.72 -8.54
N GLN A 211 -19.88 13.24 -9.74
CA GLN A 211 -18.80 14.02 -10.36
C GLN A 211 -18.34 15.19 -9.48
N ASP A 212 -19.25 15.97 -8.91
CA ASP A 212 -18.93 17.11 -8.03
C ASP A 212 -18.16 16.67 -6.79
N ALA A 213 -18.62 15.59 -6.14
CA ALA A 213 -17.95 15.06 -4.95
C ALA A 213 -16.54 14.50 -5.27
N ALA A 214 -16.35 13.95 -6.49
CA ALA A 214 -15.03 13.51 -6.94
C ALA A 214 -14.06 14.67 -7.15
N TRP A 215 -14.53 15.79 -7.69
CA TRP A 215 -13.72 17.02 -7.81
C TRP A 215 -13.29 17.57 -6.46
N GLU A 216 -14.21 17.64 -5.51
CA GLU A 216 -13.92 18.11 -4.15
C GLU A 216 -12.93 17.19 -3.42
N LEU A 217 -13.09 15.86 -3.56
CA LEU A 217 -12.16 14.90 -3.00
C LEU A 217 -10.77 15.06 -3.61
N SER A 218 -10.68 15.17 -4.93
CA SER A 218 -9.41 15.34 -5.64
C SER A 218 -8.67 16.60 -5.19
N LEU A 219 -9.40 17.73 -5.10
CA LEU A 219 -8.83 18.98 -4.62
C LEU A 219 -8.33 18.85 -3.17
N CYS A 220 -9.15 18.28 -2.29
CA CYS A 220 -8.77 18.04 -0.89
C CYS A 220 -7.50 17.18 -0.78
N CYS A 221 -7.39 16.11 -1.59
CA CYS A 221 -6.22 15.24 -1.57
C CYS A 221 -4.97 15.93 -2.10
N LEU A 222 -5.08 16.75 -3.15
CA LEU A 222 -3.97 17.54 -3.68
C LEU A 222 -3.49 18.59 -2.67
N GLU A 223 -4.42 19.30 -2.03
CA GLU A 223 -4.11 20.32 -1.03
C GLU A 223 -3.44 19.69 0.21
N ASN A 224 -3.97 18.57 0.71
CA ASN A 224 -3.35 17.83 1.81
C ASN A 224 -1.95 17.31 1.44
N ALA A 225 -1.78 16.75 0.25
CA ALA A 225 -0.47 16.29 -0.23
C ALA A 225 0.54 17.43 -0.31
N ARG A 226 0.12 18.60 -0.85
CA ARG A 226 0.94 19.82 -0.89
C ARG A 226 1.37 20.25 0.52
N ASP A 227 0.44 20.32 1.47
CA ASP A 227 0.71 20.79 2.82
C ASP A 227 1.67 19.85 3.56
N ILE A 228 1.51 18.53 3.39
CA ILE A 228 2.45 17.53 3.93
C ILE A 228 3.83 17.72 3.31
N LEU A 229 3.92 17.86 1.98
CA LEU A 229 5.21 18.03 1.30
C LEU A 229 5.89 19.34 1.68
N LEU A 230 5.17 20.45 1.80
CA LEU A 230 5.73 21.72 2.28
C LEU A 230 6.31 21.59 3.71
N ALA A 231 5.61 20.86 4.59
CA ALA A 231 6.11 20.57 5.93
C ALA A 231 7.40 19.73 5.87
N LEU A 232 7.41 18.66 5.08
CA LEU A 232 8.58 17.81 4.88
C LEU A 232 9.76 18.58 4.25
N GLU A 233 9.51 19.41 3.25
CA GLU A 233 10.53 20.23 2.59
C GLU A 233 11.15 21.24 3.57
N THR A 234 10.31 21.81 4.46
CA THR A 234 10.74 22.73 5.51
C THR A 234 11.63 22.05 6.53
N GLU A 235 11.18 20.89 7.05
CA GLU A 235 11.93 20.11 8.02
C GLU A 235 13.24 19.56 7.43
N TYR A 236 13.19 19.05 6.21
CA TYR A 236 14.37 18.55 5.51
C TYR A 236 15.42 19.67 5.32
N ARG A 237 14.97 20.87 4.95
CA ARG A 237 15.88 22.03 4.81
C ARG A 237 16.50 22.43 6.15
N ALA A 238 15.72 22.40 7.22
CA ALA A 238 16.21 22.70 8.56
C ALA A 238 17.25 21.69 9.05
N LEU A 239 17.05 20.40 8.77
CA LEU A 239 17.95 19.33 9.20
C LEU A 239 19.22 19.22 8.35
N TYR A 240 19.12 19.41 7.03
CA TYR A 240 20.19 19.08 6.09
C TYR A 240 20.76 20.29 5.35
N ALA A 241 20.24 21.50 5.58
CA ALA A 241 20.60 22.72 4.85
C ALA A 241 20.50 22.57 3.31
N ARG A 242 19.58 21.72 2.83
CA ARG A 242 19.38 21.41 1.41
C ARG A 242 17.88 21.35 1.10
N SER A 243 17.52 21.62 -0.17
CA SER A 243 16.13 21.47 -0.61
C SER A 243 15.76 19.98 -0.79
N LEU A 244 14.56 19.59 -0.35
CA LEU A 244 13.98 18.31 -0.69
C LEU A 244 13.44 18.38 -2.12
N THR A 245 14.01 17.60 -3.01
CA THR A 245 13.63 17.55 -4.43
C THR A 245 13.03 16.18 -4.77
N LEU A 246 12.39 16.05 -5.93
CA LEU A 246 11.87 14.76 -6.39
C LEU A 246 12.94 13.66 -6.36
N GLY A 247 14.15 13.96 -6.87
CA GLY A 247 15.24 12.99 -6.84
C GLY A 247 15.72 12.58 -5.44
N ARG A 248 15.38 13.35 -4.41
CA ARG A 248 15.70 13.04 -3.01
C ARG A 248 14.56 12.40 -2.23
N LEU A 249 13.34 12.43 -2.75
CA LEU A 249 12.26 11.62 -2.22
C LEU A 249 12.50 10.12 -2.40
N SER A 250 13.38 9.73 -3.32
CA SER A 250 13.92 8.40 -3.62
C SER A 250 12.91 7.25 -3.77
N GLU A 251 11.64 7.51 -3.63
CA GLU A 251 10.55 6.53 -3.77
C GLU A 251 9.61 6.93 -4.91
N ALA A 252 8.44 6.36 -4.94
CA ALA A 252 7.49 6.48 -6.04
C ALA A 252 7.15 7.94 -6.38
N VAL A 253 7.48 8.38 -7.59
CA VAL A 253 6.89 9.59 -8.16
C VAL A 253 5.53 9.23 -8.72
N ILE A 254 4.49 9.80 -8.14
CA ILE A 254 3.14 9.65 -8.66
C ILE A 254 3.05 10.47 -9.95
N LEU A 255 2.71 9.78 -11.03
CA LEU A 255 2.44 10.40 -12.31
C LEU A 255 0.96 10.71 -12.40
N PRO A 256 0.52 11.94 -12.18
CA PRO A 256 -0.85 12.28 -12.44
C PRO A 256 -1.13 12.10 -13.92
N LEU A 257 -2.19 11.37 -14.25
CA LEU A 257 -2.76 11.35 -15.60
C LEU A 257 -3.49 12.68 -15.79
N CYS A 258 -2.77 13.70 -16.21
CA CYS A 258 -3.37 14.97 -16.58
C CYS A 258 -3.88 14.86 -18.04
N PRO A 259 -5.19 14.94 -18.29
CA PRO A 259 -5.74 14.78 -19.62
C PRO A 259 -5.17 15.76 -20.66
N ASP A 260 -4.79 16.95 -20.22
CA ASP A 260 -4.22 18.02 -21.05
C ASP A 260 -2.72 17.90 -21.31
N LYS A 261 -2.02 17.03 -20.57
CA LYS A 261 -0.56 16.85 -20.68
C LYS A 261 -0.17 15.57 -21.43
N GLY A 262 -1.13 14.87 -22.03
CA GLY A 262 -0.92 13.78 -22.98
C GLY A 262 -0.02 12.63 -22.50
N GLY A 263 0.07 12.36 -21.21
CA GLY A 263 0.90 11.29 -20.66
C GLY A 263 2.42 11.51 -20.73
N CYS A 264 2.88 12.61 -21.29
CA CYS A 264 4.30 12.95 -21.48
C CYS A 264 4.79 14.04 -20.51
N MET A 265 4.33 14.02 -19.27
CA MET A 265 4.83 14.98 -18.28
C MET A 265 6.27 14.63 -17.92
N THR A 266 7.20 15.53 -18.25
CA THR A 266 8.59 15.45 -17.83
C THR A 266 8.73 16.09 -16.45
N TYR A 267 9.13 15.28 -15.46
CA TYR A 267 9.44 15.77 -14.14
C TYR A 267 10.92 16.14 -14.04
N ASP A 268 11.21 17.37 -13.64
CA ASP A 268 12.56 17.75 -13.26
C ASP A 268 12.84 17.24 -11.84
N ILE A 269 13.76 16.29 -11.73
CA ILE A 269 14.16 15.69 -10.45
C ILE A 269 14.77 16.68 -9.46
N ASN A 270 15.20 17.86 -9.93
CA ASN A 270 15.78 18.91 -9.10
C ASN A 270 14.72 19.88 -8.53
N ARG A 271 13.46 19.74 -8.94
CA ARG A 271 12.36 20.53 -8.41
C ARG A 271 11.72 19.88 -7.18
N ALA A 272 11.15 20.72 -6.33
CA ALA A 272 10.34 20.30 -5.20
C ALA A 272 9.01 19.72 -5.68
N ALA A 273 8.50 18.67 -4.99
CA ALA A 273 7.24 18.05 -5.33
C ALA A 273 6.04 19.00 -5.12
N SER A 274 6.09 19.85 -4.10
CA SER A 274 5.07 20.87 -3.83
C SER A 274 4.79 21.78 -5.02
N THR A 275 5.81 22.15 -5.79
CA THR A 275 5.66 22.99 -7.00
C THR A 275 4.76 22.35 -8.06
N TYR A 276 4.82 21.01 -8.21
CA TYR A 276 3.97 20.28 -9.16
C TYR A 276 2.54 20.23 -8.67
N LEU A 277 2.34 20.04 -7.35
CA LEU A 277 1.00 20.03 -6.76
C LEU A 277 0.30 21.37 -6.83
N GLU A 278 1.02 22.48 -6.68
CA GLU A 278 0.47 23.82 -6.86
C GLU A 278 -0.08 24.00 -8.29
N GLY A 279 0.67 23.59 -9.30
CA GLY A 279 0.22 23.60 -10.69
C GLY A 279 -0.99 22.72 -10.94
N ASP A 280 -1.05 21.53 -10.33
CA ASP A 280 -2.17 20.61 -10.46
C ASP A 280 -3.44 21.13 -9.75
N ILE A 281 -3.31 21.76 -8.59
CA ILE A 281 -4.41 22.40 -7.87
C ILE A 281 -5.01 23.53 -8.70
N GLU A 282 -4.16 24.38 -9.28
CA GLU A 282 -4.62 25.47 -10.15
C GLU A 282 -5.35 24.94 -11.39
N LEU A 283 -4.80 23.89 -12.01
CA LEU A 283 -5.42 23.25 -13.17
C LEU A 283 -6.79 22.67 -12.81
N LEU A 284 -6.88 21.93 -11.70
CA LEU A 284 -8.13 21.33 -11.24
C LEU A 284 -9.20 22.39 -10.97
N LYS A 285 -8.83 23.51 -10.33
CA LYS A 285 -9.75 24.64 -10.09
C LYS A 285 -10.26 25.26 -11.39
N ARG A 286 -9.40 25.42 -12.39
CA ARG A 286 -9.81 25.92 -13.72
C ARG A 286 -10.74 24.95 -14.45
N MET A 287 -10.45 23.66 -14.42
CA MET A 287 -11.30 22.65 -15.04
C MET A 287 -12.71 22.64 -14.42
N LYS A 288 -12.79 22.73 -13.07
CA LYS A 288 -14.09 22.81 -12.37
C LYS A 288 -14.90 24.06 -12.74
N SER A 289 -14.26 25.16 -13.11
CA SER A 289 -14.96 26.39 -13.50
C SER A 289 -15.53 26.39 -14.91
N ILE A 290 -15.17 25.39 -15.74
CA ILE A 290 -15.61 25.25 -17.13
C ILE A 290 -16.80 24.28 -17.23
N HIS A 291 -17.00 23.43 -16.25
CA HIS A 291 -18.11 22.49 -16.14
C HIS A 291 -19.17 22.99 -15.18
#